data_9092f29213972127af64367ef8ca67dd
#
_entry.id   9092f29213972127af64367ef8ca67dd
#
_cell.length_a   1.000
_cell.length_b   1.000
_cell.length_c   1.000
_cell.angle_alpha   90.00
_cell.angle_beta   90.00
_cell.angle_gamma   90.00
#
_symmetry.space_group_name_H-M   'P 1'
#
loop_
_entity.id
_entity.type
_entity.pdbx_description
1 polymer ?
#
loop_
_entity_poly.entity_id
_entity_poly.type
_entity_poly.pdbx_seq_one_letter_code
_entity_poly.pdbx_strand_id
1 'polypeptide(L)'
;RRIAMLEGLGYIYTPSKNNSFLKKNILKHAHGLLASIGYAFANKVLFLNQDDLVDLAKNSFINSKKSKVIGPIGLELSSYPYTEVVITKPVRFIFVGRMLAEKGIFEYLAAARIVKLKYPNTEFVILGGLDHDNPSALSKDQLTHLISEGLVNYVGNVSNVSEWLVKSHVFVLPSYREGFPRSTQEAMAIGRAVITTNVPGCRETVQDGKNGFITPLFDEEIMAEKMIYFIENPEQIISMGNESYSNAQKNFDANKINPILERLIVGGS
;
A
#
# COMPACT_ATOMS: atom_id res chain seq x y z
N ARG A 1 16.17 -20.55 18.59
CA ARG A 1 16.18 -20.26 17.14
C ARG A 1 16.00 -18.76 16.92
N ARG A 2 16.77 -18.14 16.03
CA ARG A 2 16.72 -16.68 15.74
C ARG A 2 16.16 -16.49 14.33
N ILE A 3 15.05 -15.74 14.23
CA ILE A 3 14.41 -15.42 12.96
C ILE A 3 14.31 -13.90 12.87
N ALA A 4 14.73 -13.34 11.74
CA ALA A 4 14.53 -11.95 11.40
C ALA A 4 13.43 -11.86 10.34
N MET A 5 12.52 -10.89 10.48
CA MET A 5 11.51 -10.60 9.47
C MET A 5 11.63 -9.13 9.06
N LEU A 6 11.64 -8.90 7.76
CA LEU A 6 11.67 -7.55 7.18
C LEU A 6 10.30 -7.24 6.58
N GLU A 7 9.66 -6.23 7.14
CA GLU A 7 8.35 -5.73 6.69
C GLU A 7 8.46 -4.69 5.57
N GLY A 8 9.69 -4.37 5.16
CA GLY A 8 10.04 -3.46 4.08
C GLY A 8 11.45 -2.91 4.27
N LEU A 9 12.09 -2.48 3.19
CA LEU A 9 13.47 -1.96 3.23
C LEU A 9 13.57 -0.47 3.59
N GLY A 10 12.43 0.22 3.69
CA GLY A 10 12.35 1.62 4.13
C GLY A 10 12.90 2.63 3.12
N TYR A 11 13.08 3.87 3.59
CA TYR A 11 13.39 5.06 2.80
C TYR A 11 14.60 4.93 1.86
N ILE A 12 15.66 4.24 2.31
CA ILE A 12 16.91 4.10 1.54
C ILE A 12 16.66 3.43 0.17
N TYR A 13 15.74 2.48 0.11
CA TYR A 13 15.40 1.73 -1.09
C TYR A 13 14.18 2.31 -1.84
N THR A 14 13.47 3.24 -1.24
CA THR A 14 12.29 3.86 -1.84
C THR A 14 12.69 4.85 -2.94
N PRO A 15 12.12 4.79 -4.15
CA PRO A 15 12.31 5.80 -5.19
C PRO A 15 11.88 7.19 -4.70
N SER A 16 12.41 8.25 -5.33
CA SER A 16 12.06 9.64 -5.00
C SER A 16 12.23 10.49 -6.25
N LYS A 17 11.35 11.48 -6.46
CA LYS A 17 11.46 12.45 -7.57
C LYS A 17 12.75 13.28 -7.49
N ASN A 18 13.26 13.56 -6.28
CA ASN A 18 14.42 14.42 -6.02
C ASN A 18 15.65 13.60 -5.60
N ASN A 19 16.23 12.80 -6.49
CA ASN A 19 17.29 11.87 -6.11
C ASN A 19 18.71 12.42 -6.22
N SER A 20 19.42 12.38 -5.10
CA SER A 20 20.89 12.20 -5.09
C SER A 20 21.21 10.70 -5.21
N PHE A 21 21.33 10.19 -6.43
CA PHE A 21 21.61 8.79 -6.75
C PHE A 21 22.87 8.27 -6.02
N LEU A 22 23.93 9.05 -6.00
CA LEU A 22 25.20 8.72 -5.31
C LEU A 22 25.00 8.53 -3.80
N LYS A 23 24.30 9.47 -3.14
CA LYS A 23 24.07 9.40 -1.70
C LYS A 23 23.24 8.17 -1.31
N LYS A 24 22.20 7.85 -2.07
CA LYS A 24 21.38 6.64 -1.81
C LYS A 24 22.16 5.34 -2.04
N ASN A 25 23.03 5.28 -3.05
CA ASN A 25 23.87 4.10 -3.28
C ASN A 25 24.86 3.85 -2.14
N ILE A 26 25.54 4.89 -1.64
CA ILE A 26 26.41 4.76 -0.48
C ILE A 26 25.63 4.23 0.73
N LEU A 27 24.46 4.81 0.99
CA LEU A 27 23.60 4.38 2.10
C LEU A 27 23.12 2.93 1.93
N LYS A 28 22.79 2.47 0.70
CA LYS A 28 22.41 1.08 0.44
C LYS A 28 23.55 0.12 0.76
N HIS A 29 24.79 0.45 0.38
CA HIS A 29 25.95 -0.39 0.70
C HIS A 29 26.25 -0.42 2.21
N ALA A 30 26.18 0.73 2.88
CA ALA A 30 26.35 0.79 4.33
C ALA A 30 25.26 -0.02 5.06
N HIS A 31 23.99 0.15 4.66
CA HIS A 31 22.88 -0.65 5.18
C HIS A 31 23.07 -2.15 4.88
N GLY A 32 23.49 -2.50 3.68
CA GLY A 32 23.75 -3.89 3.28
C GLY A 32 24.85 -4.55 4.15
N LEU A 33 25.91 -3.82 4.48
CA LEU A 33 26.95 -4.32 5.38
C LEU A 33 26.42 -4.54 6.80
N LEU A 34 25.67 -3.59 7.35
CA LEU A 34 25.03 -3.73 8.67
C LEU A 34 24.04 -4.88 8.68
N ALA A 35 23.21 -5.02 7.64
CA ALA A 35 22.30 -6.12 7.47
C ALA A 35 23.01 -7.47 7.42
N SER A 36 24.17 -7.55 6.72
CA SER A 36 24.98 -8.76 6.66
C SER A 36 25.45 -9.20 8.05
N ILE A 37 25.89 -8.26 8.86
CA ILE A 37 26.30 -8.54 10.25
C ILE A 37 25.11 -8.93 11.10
N GLY A 38 24.01 -8.15 11.04
CA GLY A 38 22.78 -8.42 11.81
C GLY A 38 22.15 -9.77 11.51
N TYR A 39 22.12 -10.16 10.22
CA TYR A 39 21.49 -11.42 9.81
C TYR A 39 22.44 -12.63 9.77
N ALA A 40 23.76 -12.43 9.98
CA ALA A 40 24.72 -13.53 10.05
C ALA A 40 24.31 -14.56 11.12
N PHE A 41 23.81 -14.08 12.24
CA PHE A 41 23.37 -14.89 13.38
C PHE A 41 21.90 -15.37 13.27
N ALA A 42 21.15 -14.96 12.27
CA ALA A 42 19.80 -15.45 12.04
C ALA A 42 19.84 -16.87 11.44
N ASN A 43 18.92 -17.71 11.91
CA ASN A 43 18.69 -19.03 11.32
C ASN A 43 17.84 -18.93 10.05
N LYS A 44 16.89 -17.96 10.03
CA LYS A 44 16.09 -17.61 8.84
C LYS A 44 15.92 -16.10 8.77
N VAL A 45 15.80 -15.59 7.54
CA VAL A 45 15.43 -14.20 7.23
C VAL A 45 14.20 -14.24 6.32
N LEU A 46 13.11 -13.63 6.77
CA LEU A 46 11.82 -13.63 6.10
C LEU A 46 11.57 -12.29 5.45
N PHE A 47 11.05 -12.30 4.24
CA PHE A 47 10.69 -11.13 3.45
C PHE A 47 9.23 -11.20 3.04
N LEU A 48 8.56 -10.07 2.92
CA LEU A 48 7.15 -10.02 2.50
C LEU A 48 7.01 -10.05 0.98
N ASN A 49 8.00 -9.59 0.22
CA ASN A 49 8.00 -9.61 -1.24
C ASN A 49 9.39 -9.99 -1.80
N GLN A 50 9.39 -10.41 -3.06
CA GLN A 50 10.61 -10.87 -3.74
C GLN A 50 11.59 -9.73 -4.04
N ASP A 51 11.08 -8.52 -4.33
CA ASP A 51 11.92 -7.37 -4.65
C ASP A 51 12.79 -6.95 -3.47
N ASP A 52 12.23 -6.98 -2.24
CA ASP A 52 12.99 -6.64 -1.03
C ASP A 52 14.12 -7.63 -0.78
N LEU A 53 13.88 -8.93 -1.00
CA LEU A 53 14.94 -9.93 -0.93
C LEU A 53 16.04 -9.65 -1.96
N VAL A 54 15.66 -9.41 -3.22
CA VAL A 54 16.62 -9.17 -4.32
C VAL A 54 17.41 -7.88 -4.09
N ASP A 55 16.73 -6.81 -3.72
CA ASP A 55 17.37 -5.50 -3.50
C ASP A 55 18.33 -5.49 -2.31
N LEU A 56 17.98 -6.20 -1.24
CA LEU A 56 18.89 -6.34 -0.11
C LEU A 56 20.06 -7.27 -0.45
N ALA A 57 19.82 -8.36 -1.15
CA ALA A 57 20.87 -9.30 -1.54
C ALA A 57 21.91 -8.67 -2.49
N LYS A 58 21.53 -7.71 -3.33
CA LYS A 58 22.47 -6.95 -4.19
C LYS A 58 23.52 -6.16 -3.40
N ASN A 59 23.18 -5.75 -2.17
CA ASN A 59 24.01 -4.86 -1.34
C ASN A 59 24.53 -5.53 -0.06
N SER A 60 24.27 -6.84 0.14
CA SER A 60 24.60 -7.56 1.36
C SER A 60 25.02 -8.99 1.09
N PHE A 61 25.74 -9.61 2.05
CA PHE A 61 26.11 -11.02 2.04
C PHE A 61 25.04 -11.89 2.72
N ILE A 62 23.78 -11.69 2.38
CA ILE A 62 22.70 -12.51 2.92
C ILE A 62 22.72 -13.89 2.28
N ASN A 63 22.71 -14.92 3.12
CA ASN A 63 22.67 -16.30 2.66
C ASN A 63 21.28 -16.65 2.09
N SER A 64 21.19 -16.85 0.78
CA SER A 64 19.94 -17.21 0.09
C SER A 64 19.27 -18.47 0.63
N LYS A 65 20.05 -19.45 1.15
CA LYS A 65 19.51 -20.68 1.77
C LYS A 65 18.75 -20.41 3.08
N LYS A 66 19.05 -19.29 3.76
CA LYS A 66 18.37 -18.87 4.98
C LYS A 66 17.24 -17.89 4.71
N SER A 67 17.15 -17.34 3.50
CA SER A 67 16.19 -16.32 3.12
C SER A 67 14.95 -16.94 2.49
N LYS A 68 13.76 -16.45 2.87
CA LYS A 68 12.49 -16.90 2.34
C LYS A 68 11.50 -15.74 2.17
N VAL A 69 10.83 -15.68 1.04
CA VAL A 69 9.67 -14.82 0.84
C VAL A 69 8.43 -15.55 1.33
N ILE A 70 7.67 -14.90 2.19
CA ILE A 70 6.49 -15.46 2.84
C ILE A 70 5.17 -14.85 2.35
N GLY A 71 5.23 -13.70 1.64
CA GLY A 71 4.04 -12.94 1.28
C GLY A 71 3.50 -12.10 2.44
N PRO A 72 2.20 -11.79 2.44
CA PRO A 72 1.55 -11.02 3.50
C PRO A 72 1.59 -11.73 4.85
N ILE A 73 1.52 -10.94 5.92
CA ILE A 73 1.33 -11.47 7.29
C ILE A 73 -0.13 -11.87 7.51
N GLY A 74 -1.03 -11.27 6.72
CA GLY A 74 -2.45 -11.52 6.77
C GLY A 74 -3.22 -10.64 7.75
N LEU A 75 -4.55 -10.80 7.71
CA LEU A 75 -5.51 -10.09 8.53
C LEU A 75 -6.41 -11.09 9.25
N GLU A 76 -6.88 -10.70 10.43
CA GLU A 76 -8.08 -11.28 11.05
C GLU A 76 -9.30 -10.85 10.21
N LEU A 77 -9.71 -11.66 9.24
CA LEU A 77 -10.75 -11.28 8.28
C LEU A 77 -12.13 -11.07 8.94
N SER A 78 -12.38 -11.66 10.10
CA SER A 78 -13.59 -11.44 10.89
C SER A 78 -13.75 -9.98 11.32
N SER A 79 -12.64 -9.23 11.44
CA SER A 79 -12.64 -7.80 11.75
C SER A 79 -12.95 -6.91 10.53
N TYR A 80 -12.98 -7.50 9.32
CA TYR A 80 -13.22 -6.80 8.04
C TYR A 80 -14.28 -7.54 7.22
N PRO A 81 -15.54 -7.62 7.71
CA PRO A 81 -16.59 -8.37 7.03
C PRO A 81 -16.86 -7.77 5.65
N TYR A 82 -17.06 -8.65 4.67
CA TYR A 82 -17.48 -8.23 3.34
C TYR A 82 -18.74 -7.37 3.42
N THR A 83 -18.71 -6.28 2.68
CA THR A 83 -19.86 -5.39 2.54
C THR A 83 -20.03 -5.05 1.07
N GLU A 84 -21.15 -5.45 0.49
CA GLU A 84 -21.46 -5.13 -0.90
C GLU A 84 -21.38 -3.61 -1.15
N VAL A 85 -20.76 -3.25 -2.27
CA VAL A 85 -20.68 -1.84 -2.66
C VAL A 85 -22.03 -1.39 -3.21
N VAL A 86 -22.67 -0.46 -2.52
CA VAL A 86 -23.84 0.23 -3.06
C VAL A 86 -23.36 1.45 -3.82
N ILE A 87 -23.57 1.45 -5.14
CA ILE A 87 -23.17 2.59 -5.97
C ILE A 87 -24.08 3.78 -5.69
N THR A 88 -23.55 4.72 -4.94
CA THR A 88 -24.16 6.03 -4.70
C THR A 88 -23.39 7.10 -5.44
N LYS A 89 -24.07 8.18 -5.83
CA LYS A 89 -23.42 9.37 -6.37
C LYS A 89 -23.31 10.41 -5.25
N PRO A 90 -22.16 11.05 -5.11
CA PRO A 90 -20.94 10.93 -5.93
C PRO A 90 -20.11 9.66 -5.63
N VAL A 91 -19.28 9.24 -6.61
CA VAL A 91 -18.31 8.19 -6.37
C VAL A 91 -17.27 8.69 -5.36
N ARG A 92 -16.93 7.85 -4.39
CA ARG A 92 -15.99 8.16 -3.31
C ARG A 92 -14.73 7.32 -3.41
N PHE A 93 -13.58 7.99 -3.56
CA PHE A 93 -12.25 7.41 -3.48
C PHE A 93 -11.69 7.60 -2.07
N ILE A 94 -10.98 6.61 -1.54
CA ILE A 94 -10.39 6.69 -0.21
C ILE A 94 -8.90 6.34 -0.24
N PHE A 95 -8.10 7.19 0.40
CA PHE A 95 -6.70 6.96 0.74
C PHE A 95 -6.58 6.68 2.24
N VAL A 96 -5.84 5.63 2.61
CA VAL A 96 -5.56 5.31 4.02
C VAL A 96 -4.08 5.10 4.22
N GLY A 97 -3.44 6.00 4.93
CA GLY A 97 -2.01 5.96 5.20
C GLY A 97 -1.50 7.25 5.85
N ARG A 98 -0.24 7.26 6.28
CA ARG A 98 0.42 8.50 6.72
C ARG A 98 0.52 9.49 5.56
N MET A 99 0.40 10.78 5.85
CA MET A 99 0.44 11.86 4.85
C MET A 99 1.87 12.14 4.38
N LEU A 100 2.53 11.14 3.80
CA LEU A 100 3.93 11.18 3.37
C LEU A 100 4.03 11.05 1.85
N ALA A 101 5.05 11.69 1.26
CA ALA A 101 5.33 11.57 -0.17
C ALA A 101 5.49 10.10 -0.60
N GLU A 102 6.21 9.30 0.19
CA GLU A 102 6.44 7.88 -0.10
C GLU A 102 5.17 7.01 -0.03
N LYS A 103 4.08 7.52 0.54
CA LYS A 103 2.74 6.92 0.48
C LYS A 103 1.93 7.40 -0.73
N GLY A 104 2.47 8.34 -1.51
CA GLY A 104 1.87 8.85 -2.74
C GLY A 104 0.74 9.85 -2.50
N ILE A 105 0.74 10.54 -1.34
CA ILE A 105 -0.31 11.50 -1.04
C ILE A 105 -0.37 12.63 -2.08
N PHE A 106 0.77 13.08 -2.59
CA PHE A 106 0.81 14.17 -3.57
C PHE A 106 0.26 13.72 -4.94
N GLU A 107 0.52 12.49 -5.36
CA GLU A 107 -0.03 11.90 -6.57
C GLU A 107 -1.55 11.69 -6.44
N TYR A 108 -2.02 11.24 -5.28
CA TYR A 108 -3.46 11.14 -4.99
C TYR A 108 -4.16 12.50 -5.10
N LEU A 109 -3.58 13.55 -4.53
CA LEU A 109 -4.12 14.91 -4.57
C LEU A 109 -4.08 15.50 -5.98
N ALA A 110 -3.01 15.26 -6.74
CA ALA A 110 -2.90 15.72 -8.13
C ALA A 110 -3.94 15.01 -9.01
N ALA A 111 -4.10 13.69 -8.89
CA ALA A 111 -5.14 12.95 -9.59
C ALA A 111 -6.55 13.43 -9.20
N ALA A 112 -6.80 13.73 -7.92
CA ALA A 112 -8.08 14.28 -7.46
C ALA A 112 -8.41 15.62 -8.13
N ARG A 113 -7.44 16.51 -8.31
CA ARG A 113 -7.62 17.77 -9.05
C ARG A 113 -8.03 17.51 -10.50
N ILE A 114 -7.32 16.61 -11.20
CA ILE A 114 -7.63 16.25 -12.59
C ILE A 114 -9.06 15.70 -12.69
N VAL A 115 -9.42 14.77 -11.82
CA VAL A 115 -10.78 14.18 -11.82
C VAL A 115 -11.85 15.23 -11.56
N LYS A 116 -11.65 16.14 -10.60
CA LYS A 116 -12.66 17.18 -10.28
C LYS A 116 -12.88 18.20 -11.38
N LEU A 117 -11.93 18.39 -12.30
CA LEU A 117 -12.15 19.23 -13.49
C LEU A 117 -13.27 18.67 -14.38
N LYS A 118 -13.41 17.35 -14.46
CA LYS A 118 -14.47 16.70 -15.26
C LYS A 118 -15.68 16.28 -14.42
N TYR A 119 -15.45 15.87 -13.19
CA TYR A 119 -16.45 15.33 -12.25
C TYR A 119 -16.38 16.07 -10.91
N PRO A 120 -16.85 17.33 -10.81
CA PRO A 120 -16.64 18.21 -9.65
C PRO A 120 -17.23 17.66 -8.34
N ASN A 121 -18.28 16.85 -8.42
CA ASN A 121 -18.95 16.29 -7.26
C ASN A 121 -18.25 15.03 -6.69
N THR A 122 -17.19 14.50 -7.34
CA THR A 122 -16.46 13.33 -6.86
C THR A 122 -15.88 13.60 -5.46
N GLU A 123 -16.00 12.61 -4.56
CA GLU A 123 -15.47 12.71 -3.21
C GLU A 123 -14.11 12.00 -3.07
N PHE A 124 -13.18 12.72 -2.44
CA PHE A 124 -11.86 12.20 -2.11
C PHE A 124 -11.66 12.26 -0.61
N VAL A 125 -11.57 11.07 0.02
CA VAL A 125 -11.43 10.91 1.47
C VAL A 125 -10.00 10.53 1.80
N ILE A 126 -9.47 11.12 2.87
CA ILE A 126 -8.12 10.86 3.37
C ILE A 126 -8.18 10.49 4.84
N LEU A 127 -7.66 9.31 5.19
CA LEU A 127 -7.45 8.87 6.56
C LEU A 127 -5.97 8.69 6.86
N GLY A 128 -5.55 9.19 8.00
CA GLY A 128 -4.21 9.01 8.56
C GLY A 128 -3.66 10.29 9.15
N GLY A 129 -2.57 10.15 9.90
CA GLY A 129 -1.96 11.25 10.60
C GLY A 129 -0.99 12.05 9.75
N LEU A 130 -0.86 13.34 10.06
CA LEU A 130 0.29 14.15 9.68
C LEU A 130 1.50 13.71 10.52
N ASP A 131 2.66 13.68 9.89
CA ASP A 131 3.94 13.39 10.52
C ASP A 131 4.80 14.67 10.47
N HIS A 132 4.60 15.53 11.46
CA HIS A 132 5.15 16.90 11.48
C HIS A 132 6.70 16.94 11.44
N ASP A 133 7.35 15.89 11.94
CA ASP A 133 8.82 15.82 12.02
C ASP A 133 9.44 15.23 10.74
N ASN A 134 8.62 14.75 9.81
CA ASN A 134 9.08 14.15 8.58
C ASN A 134 9.09 15.18 7.42
N PRO A 135 10.25 15.49 6.83
CA PRO A 135 10.33 16.47 5.74
C PRO A 135 9.62 16.06 4.45
N SER A 136 9.25 14.81 4.30
CA SER A 136 8.46 14.31 3.17
C SER A 136 6.94 14.36 3.41
N ALA A 137 6.52 14.83 4.59
CA ALA A 137 5.10 14.90 4.93
C ALA A 137 4.39 16.08 4.26
N LEU A 138 3.10 15.89 4.03
CA LEU A 138 2.20 17.00 3.72
C LEU A 138 2.17 17.98 4.90
N SER A 139 2.39 19.26 4.64
CA SER A 139 2.35 20.27 5.70
C SER A 139 0.92 20.57 6.15
N LYS A 140 0.78 21.08 7.38
CA LYS A 140 -0.53 21.48 7.91
C LYS A 140 -1.17 22.57 7.06
N ASP A 141 -0.37 23.54 6.57
CA ASP A 141 -0.86 24.66 5.76
C ASP A 141 -1.35 24.17 4.39
N GLN A 142 -0.59 23.27 3.74
CA GLN A 142 -1.02 22.62 2.51
C GLN A 142 -2.34 21.87 2.71
N LEU A 143 -2.46 21.08 3.79
CA LEU A 143 -3.68 20.33 4.08
C LEU A 143 -4.87 21.27 4.32
N THR A 144 -4.68 22.33 5.09
CA THR A 144 -5.72 23.34 5.36
C THR A 144 -6.22 23.98 4.06
N HIS A 145 -5.30 24.30 3.16
CA HIS A 145 -5.64 24.86 1.85
C HIS A 145 -6.46 23.86 1.00
N LEU A 146 -6.04 22.60 0.92
CA LEU A 146 -6.76 21.54 0.18
C LEU A 146 -8.18 21.31 0.71
N ILE A 147 -8.36 21.39 2.03
CA ILE A 147 -9.70 21.30 2.66
C ILE A 147 -10.53 22.51 2.29
N SER A 148 -9.97 23.74 2.37
CA SER A 148 -10.69 24.98 2.07
C SER A 148 -11.10 25.08 0.59
N GLU A 149 -10.35 24.48 -0.31
CA GLU A 149 -10.71 24.36 -1.74
C GLU A 149 -11.80 23.29 -1.99
N GLY A 150 -12.21 22.52 -0.97
CA GLY A 150 -13.14 21.41 -1.13
C GLY A 150 -12.58 20.25 -1.98
N LEU A 151 -11.26 20.17 -2.11
CA LEU A 151 -10.61 19.11 -2.90
C LEU A 151 -10.76 17.76 -2.21
N VAL A 152 -10.56 17.70 -0.90
CA VAL A 152 -10.57 16.48 -0.10
C VAL A 152 -11.36 16.62 1.18
N ASN A 153 -11.88 15.49 1.67
CA ASN A 153 -12.40 15.31 3.02
C ASN A 153 -11.31 14.62 3.87
N TYR A 154 -10.62 15.38 4.69
CA TYR A 154 -9.61 14.87 5.61
C TYR A 154 -10.23 14.51 6.96
N VAL A 155 -10.17 13.25 7.32
CA VAL A 155 -10.77 12.71 8.55
C VAL A 155 -9.76 12.64 9.70
N GLY A 156 -8.45 12.56 9.36
CA GLY A 156 -7.40 12.41 10.35
C GLY A 156 -7.13 10.95 10.72
N ASN A 157 -6.53 10.78 11.88
CA ASN A 157 -6.23 9.46 12.42
C ASN A 157 -7.44 8.92 13.19
N VAL A 158 -7.95 7.76 12.76
CA VAL A 158 -9.15 7.14 13.33
C VAL A 158 -8.89 5.68 13.69
N SER A 159 -9.64 5.17 14.67
CA SER A 159 -9.61 3.75 15.07
C SER A 159 -10.55 2.88 14.24
N ASN A 160 -11.58 3.47 13.62
CA ASN A 160 -12.64 2.77 12.88
C ASN A 160 -12.44 2.84 11.35
N VAL A 161 -11.24 2.54 10.88
CA VAL A 161 -10.89 2.57 9.44
C VAL A 161 -11.87 1.75 8.59
N SER A 162 -12.32 0.58 9.09
CA SER A 162 -13.25 -0.30 8.38
C SER A 162 -14.57 0.38 8.01
N GLU A 163 -15.12 1.22 8.89
CA GLU A 163 -16.37 1.96 8.62
C GLU A 163 -16.22 2.97 7.47
N TRP A 164 -15.04 3.59 7.35
CA TRP A 164 -14.73 4.50 6.25
C TRP A 164 -14.50 3.77 4.93
N LEU A 165 -13.86 2.61 4.98
CA LEU A 165 -13.73 1.73 3.83
C LEU A 165 -15.10 1.25 3.33
N VAL A 166 -16.01 0.87 4.23
CA VAL A 166 -17.39 0.49 3.90
C VAL A 166 -18.15 1.63 3.20
N LYS A 167 -17.96 2.86 3.64
CA LYS A 167 -18.59 4.06 3.05
C LYS A 167 -17.95 4.52 1.75
N SER A 168 -16.86 3.88 1.31
CA SER A 168 -16.11 4.26 0.11
C SER A 168 -16.28 3.24 -1.00
N HIS A 169 -16.06 3.66 -2.25
CA HIS A 169 -16.27 2.84 -3.43
C HIS A 169 -14.96 2.21 -3.93
N VAL A 170 -13.89 3.00 -3.98
CA VAL A 170 -12.59 2.59 -4.50
C VAL A 170 -11.48 3.02 -3.52
N PHE A 171 -10.62 2.08 -3.19
CA PHE A 171 -9.43 2.33 -2.38
C PHE A 171 -8.25 2.70 -3.29
N VAL A 172 -7.46 3.69 -2.88
CA VAL A 172 -6.32 4.20 -3.66
C VAL A 172 -5.09 4.32 -2.77
N LEU A 173 -4.00 3.63 -3.12
CA LEU A 173 -2.72 3.72 -2.43
C LEU A 173 -1.57 3.79 -3.45
N PRO A 174 -1.14 5.00 -3.85
CA PRO A 174 -0.08 5.19 -4.84
C PRO A 174 1.31 5.24 -4.20
N SER A 175 1.60 4.33 -3.29
CA SER A 175 2.88 4.28 -2.57
C SER A 175 4.06 4.09 -3.51
N TYR A 176 5.24 4.56 -3.09
CA TYR A 176 6.48 4.42 -3.84
C TYR A 176 7.20 3.11 -3.54
N ARG A 177 6.93 2.48 -2.41
CA ARG A 177 7.37 1.15 -1.98
C ARG A 177 6.61 0.72 -0.74
N GLU A 178 6.28 -0.56 -0.64
CA GLU A 178 5.71 -1.21 0.55
C GLU A 178 6.38 -2.57 0.79
N GLY A 179 6.26 -3.07 2.00
CA GLY A 179 6.53 -4.49 2.26
C GLY A 179 5.37 -5.35 1.74
N PHE A 180 4.19 -5.15 2.34
CA PHE A 180 2.90 -5.65 1.87
C PHE A 180 1.81 -4.79 2.53
N PRO A 181 1.17 -3.84 1.83
CA PRO A 181 0.39 -2.77 2.46
C PRO A 181 -0.86 -3.32 3.16
N ARG A 182 -0.93 -3.11 4.48
CA ARG A 182 -2.03 -3.59 5.31
C ARG A 182 -3.35 -2.92 4.94
N SER A 183 -3.35 -1.61 4.72
CA SER A 183 -4.57 -0.87 4.35
C SER A 183 -5.18 -1.33 3.03
N THR A 184 -4.36 -1.80 2.07
CA THR A 184 -4.86 -2.44 0.84
C THR A 184 -5.53 -3.78 1.15
N GLN A 185 -4.92 -4.61 2.00
CA GLN A 185 -5.51 -5.88 2.41
C GLN A 185 -6.86 -5.67 3.11
N GLU A 186 -6.96 -4.67 3.99
CA GLU A 186 -8.18 -4.28 4.71
C GLU A 186 -9.29 -3.84 3.73
N ALA A 187 -8.96 -2.99 2.76
CA ALA A 187 -9.89 -2.55 1.73
C ALA A 187 -10.39 -3.71 0.86
N MET A 188 -9.48 -4.60 0.47
CA MET A 188 -9.82 -5.79 -0.32
C MET A 188 -10.70 -6.78 0.48
N ALA A 189 -10.42 -6.97 1.77
CA ALA A 189 -11.22 -7.84 2.64
C ALA A 189 -12.68 -7.35 2.79
N ILE A 190 -12.90 -6.04 2.75
CA ILE A 190 -14.26 -5.42 2.77
C ILE A 190 -14.92 -5.48 1.38
N GLY A 191 -14.17 -5.76 0.31
CA GLY A 191 -14.68 -5.82 -1.05
C GLY A 191 -14.56 -4.51 -1.82
N ARG A 192 -13.48 -3.75 -1.61
CA ARG A 192 -13.23 -2.51 -2.39
C ARG A 192 -12.32 -2.79 -3.57
N ALA A 193 -12.65 -2.23 -4.73
CA ALA A 193 -11.73 -2.17 -5.87
C ALA A 193 -10.51 -1.31 -5.51
N VAL A 194 -9.35 -1.61 -6.07
CA VAL A 194 -8.07 -0.99 -5.68
C VAL A 194 -7.40 -0.29 -6.86
N ILE A 195 -6.89 0.92 -6.65
CA ILE A 195 -5.89 1.54 -7.53
C ILE A 195 -4.58 1.64 -6.75
N THR A 196 -3.50 1.11 -7.31
CA THR A 196 -2.18 1.15 -6.69
C THR A 196 -1.07 1.32 -7.73
N THR A 197 0.18 1.46 -7.29
CA THR A 197 1.34 1.65 -8.17
C THR A 197 2.08 0.35 -8.48
N ASN A 198 2.78 0.32 -9.61
CA ASN A 198 3.66 -0.78 -10.02
C ASN A 198 5.00 -0.75 -9.25
N VAL A 199 4.92 -0.96 -7.94
CA VAL A 199 6.09 -0.97 -7.05
C VAL A 199 6.06 -2.20 -6.14
N PRO A 200 7.22 -2.59 -5.54
CA PRO A 200 7.28 -3.68 -4.57
C PRO A 200 6.25 -3.53 -3.45
N GLY A 201 5.61 -4.63 -3.09
CA GLY A 201 4.58 -4.71 -2.06
C GLY A 201 3.19 -4.30 -2.54
N CYS A 202 3.07 -3.31 -3.42
CA CYS A 202 1.80 -2.85 -3.96
C CYS A 202 1.29 -3.75 -5.09
N ARG A 203 2.12 -4.01 -6.10
CA ARG A 203 1.73 -4.82 -7.29
C ARG A 203 1.32 -6.24 -6.94
N GLU A 204 1.79 -6.79 -5.82
CA GLU A 204 1.45 -8.12 -5.36
C GLU A 204 0.01 -8.21 -4.82
N THR A 205 -0.63 -7.08 -4.53
CA THR A 205 -2.01 -7.04 -4.04
C THR A 205 -3.04 -7.00 -5.17
N VAL A 206 -2.69 -6.47 -6.34
CA VAL A 206 -3.62 -6.22 -7.44
C VAL A 206 -3.26 -7.05 -8.67
N GLN A 207 -4.26 -7.71 -9.24
CA GLN A 207 -4.25 -8.27 -10.59
C GLN A 207 -4.88 -7.22 -11.51
N ASP A 208 -4.05 -6.57 -12.33
CA ASP A 208 -4.47 -5.44 -13.17
C ASP A 208 -5.68 -5.79 -14.05
N GLY A 209 -6.68 -4.91 -14.06
CA GLY A 209 -7.95 -5.11 -14.76
C GLY A 209 -8.90 -6.14 -14.14
N LYS A 210 -8.53 -6.84 -13.04
CA LYS A 210 -9.36 -7.85 -12.42
C LYS A 210 -9.94 -7.42 -11.07
N ASN A 211 -9.11 -7.04 -10.11
CA ASN A 211 -9.55 -6.54 -8.81
C ASN A 211 -9.19 -5.07 -8.60
N GLY A 212 -8.77 -4.38 -9.64
CA GLY A 212 -8.37 -2.99 -9.63
C GLY A 212 -7.39 -2.66 -10.74
N PHE A 213 -6.64 -1.57 -10.57
CA PHE A 213 -5.66 -1.11 -11.55
C PHE A 213 -4.29 -0.86 -10.92
N ILE A 214 -3.24 -1.18 -11.71
CA ILE A 214 -1.85 -0.88 -11.39
C ILE A 214 -1.41 0.29 -12.28
N THR A 215 -1.02 1.40 -11.67
CA THR A 215 -0.54 2.59 -12.39
C THR A 215 0.98 2.70 -12.33
N PRO A 216 1.62 3.39 -13.29
CA PRO A 216 3.03 3.73 -13.18
C PRO A 216 3.30 4.58 -11.93
N LEU A 217 4.53 4.48 -11.40
CA LEU A 217 4.97 5.33 -10.30
C LEU A 217 5.10 6.79 -10.77
N PHE A 218 4.64 7.74 -9.97
CA PHE A 218 4.66 9.19 -10.24
C PHE A 218 3.82 9.65 -11.44
N ASP A 219 2.81 8.88 -11.81
CA ASP A 219 1.92 9.18 -12.94
C ASP A 219 0.50 9.45 -12.43
N GLU A 220 0.28 10.69 -12.03
CA GLU A 220 -1.02 11.17 -11.56
C GLU A 220 -2.08 11.24 -12.68
N GLU A 221 -1.65 11.36 -13.94
CA GLU A 221 -2.56 11.41 -15.09
C GLU A 221 -3.19 10.04 -15.34
N ILE A 222 -2.37 8.99 -15.42
CA ILE A 222 -2.87 7.60 -15.56
C ILE A 222 -3.70 7.20 -14.33
N MET A 223 -3.33 7.64 -13.12
CA MET A 223 -4.14 7.39 -11.93
C MET A 223 -5.51 8.06 -12.04
N ALA A 224 -5.57 9.31 -12.49
CA ALA A 224 -6.83 10.02 -12.73
C ALA A 224 -7.68 9.35 -13.82
N GLU A 225 -7.07 8.85 -14.90
CA GLU A 225 -7.77 8.05 -15.92
C GLU A 225 -8.45 6.82 -15.32
N LYS A 226 -7.76 6.08 -14.43
CA LYS A 226 -8.34 4.91 -13.77
C LYS A 226 -9.46 5.28 -12.79
N MET A 227 -9.34 6.43 -12.10
CA MET A 227 -10.43 6.95 -11.29
C MET A 227 -11.64 7.34 -12.15
N ILE A 228 -11.42 8.03 -13.27
CA ILE A 228 -12.47 8.40 -14.22
C ILE A 228 -13.13 7.15 -14.79
N TYR A 229 -12.36 6.12 -15.13
CA TYR A 229 -12.91 4.84 -15.59
C TYR A 229 -13.94 4.28 -14.61
N PHE A 230 -13.66 4.28 -13.30
CA PHE A 230 -14.62 3.82 -12.28
C PHE A 230 -15.86 4.72 -12.16
N ILE A 231 -15.73 6.01 -12.38
CA ILE A 231 -16.87 6.95 -12.37
C ILE A 231 -17.79 6.67 -13.57
N GLU A 232 -17.21 6.38 -14.74
CA GLU A 232 -17.93 6.13 -15.99
C GLU A 232 -18.47 4.70 -16.09
N ASN A 233 -17.86 3.74 -15.37
CA ASN A 233 -18.23 2.32 -15.38
C ASN A 233 -18.46 1.82 -13.93
N PRO A 234 -19.50 2.27 -13.24
CA PRO A 234 -19.70 1.98 -11.82
C PRO A 234 -19.93 0.48 -11.52
N GLU A 235 -20.41 -0.30 -12.48
CA GLU A 235 -20.55 -1.76 -12.37
C GLU A 235 -19.17 -2.44 -12.18
N GLN A 236 -18.09 -1.84 -12.69
CA GLN A 236 -16.74 -2.35 -12.51
C GLN A 236 -16.24 -2.19 -11.06
N ILE A 237 -16.77 -1.21 -10.33
CA ILE A 237 -16.46 -1.06 -8.90
C ILE A 237 -16.95 -2.31 -8.15
N ILE A 238 -18.18 -2.77 -8.44
CA ILE A 238 -18.76 -3.96 -7.81
C ILE A 238 -18.00 -5.21 -8.25
N SER A 239 -17.81 -5.39 -9.55
CA SER A 239 -17.11 -6.55 -10.10
C SER A 239 -15.70 -6.70 -9.54
N MET A 240 -14.89 -5.65 -9.60
CA MET A 240 -13.50 -5.66 -9.11
C MET A 240 -13.45 -5.72 -7.57
N GLY A 241 -14.43 -5.15 -6.87
CA GLY A 241 -14.57 -5.28 -5.43
C GLY A 241 -14.80 -6.73 -4.99
N ASN A 242 -15.64 -7.48 -5.69
CA ASN A 242 -15.88 -8.90 -5.45
C ASN A 242 -14.62 -9.75 -5.68
N GLU A 243 -13.87 -9.45 -6.73
CA GLU A 243 -12.58 -10.10 -6.99
C GLU A 243 -11.53 -9.74 -5.91
N SER A 244 -11.52 -8.49 -5.41
CA SER A 244 -10.70 -8.09 -4.27
C SER A 244 -11.01 -8.92 -3.03
N TYR A 245 -12.28 -9.07 -2.69
CA TYR A 245 -12.72 -9.90 -1.57
C TYR A 245 -12.29 -11.35 -1.74
N SER A 246 -12.56 -11.94 -2.91
CA SER A 246 -12.16 -13.32 -3.23
C SER A 246 -10.64 -13.52 -3.07
N ASN A 247 -9.85 -12.57 -3.55
CA ASN A 247 -8.39 -12.59 -3.39
C ASN A 247 -7.99 -12.50 -1.91
N ALA A 248 -8.61 -11.59 -1.13
CA ALA A 248 -8.32 -11.44 0.29
C ALA A 248 -8.64 -12.72 1.07
N GLN A 249 -9.80 -13.35 0.83
CA GLN A 249 -10.18 -14.62 1.45
C GLN A 249 -9.18 -15.74 1.14
N LYS A 250 -8.62 -15.75 -0.03
CA LYS A 250 -7.67 -16.78 -0.45
C LYS A 250 -6.27 -16.56 0.12
N ASN A 251 -5.79 -15.30 0.10
CA ASN A 251 -4.37 -15.00 0.26
C ASN A 251 -4.03 -14.17 1.49
N PHE A 252 -5.01 -13.55 2.19
CA PHE A 252 -4.75 -12.63 3.31
C PHE A 252 -5.36 -13.09 4.63
N ASP A 253 -5.97 -14.27 4.68
CA ASP A 253 -6.55 -14.82 5.91
C ASP A 253 -5.45 -15.24 6.89
N ALA A 254 -5.36 -14.55 8.03
CA ALA A 254 -4.40 -14.87 9.08
C ALA A 254 -4.55 -16.31 9.58
N ASN A 255 -5.77 -16.87 9.61
CA ASN A 255 -5.99 -18.27 10.01
C ASN A 255 -5.33 -19.27 9.07
N LYS A 256 -5.11 -18.92 7.80
CA LYS A 256 -4.39 -19.72 6.81
C LYS A 256 -2.88 -19.48 6.84
N ILE A 257 -2.48 -18.23 7.10
CA ILE A 257 -1.08 -17.79 7.05
C ILE A 257 -0.34 -18.16 8.34
N ASN A 258 -0.94 -17.95 9.51
CA ASN A 258 -0.32 -18.17 10.81
C ASN A 258 0.22 -19.60 10.98
N PRO A 259 -0.48 -20.68 10.63
CA PRO A 259 0.07 -22.04 10.73
C PRO A 259 1.32 -22.26 9.85
N ILE A 260 1.41 -21.54 8.72
CA ILE A 260 2.60 -21.60 7.85
C ILE A 260 3.76 -20.88 8.50
N LEU A 261 3.51 -19.70 9.07
CA LEU A 261 4.51 -18.92 9.80
C LEU A 261 5.00 -19.67 11.04
N GLU A 262 4.10 -20.25 11.82
CA GLU A 262 4.43 -21.06 13.00
C GLU A 262 5.36 -22.23 12.64
N ARG A 263 5.05 -23.00 11.60
CA ARG A 263 5.95 -24.08 11.12
C ARG A 263 7.33 -23.55 10.73
N LEU A 264 7.39 -22.38 10.10
CA LEU A 264 8.66 -21.73 9.73
C LEU A 264 9.45 -21.29 10.97
N ILE A 265 8.76 -20.84 12.01
CA ILE A 265 9.33 -20.32 13.26
C ILE A 265 9.76 -21.48 14.18
N VAL A 266 8.86 -22.41 14.46
CA VAL A 266 9.11 -23.51 15.40
C VAL A 266 10.02 -24.59 14.80
N GLY A 267 9.98 -24.76 13.49
CA GLY A 267 10.91 -25.70 12.82
C GLY A 267 10.39 -27.10 12.66
N GLY A 268 9.10 -27.24 12.47
CA GLY A 268 8.53 -28.49 11.94
C GLY A 268 9.13 -28.79 10.58
N SER A 269 9.69 -29.95 10.42
CA SER A 269 10.19 -30.54 9.16
C SER A 269 9.09 -30.63 8.12
#